data_1e362ba1f92d5daa7e7e1163eeb0ecf4
#
_entry.id   1e362ba1f92d5daa7e7e1163eeb0ecf4
#
_cell.length_a   1.000
_cell.length_b   1.000
_cell.length_c   1.000
_cell.angle_alpha   90.00
_cell.angle_beta   90.00
_cell.angle_gamma   90.00
#
_symmetry.space_group_name_H-M   'P 1'
#
loop_
_entity.id
_entity.type
_entity.pdbx_description
1 polymer ?
#
loop_
_entity_poly.entity_id
_entity_poly.type
_entity_poly.pdbx_seq_one_letter_code
_entity_poly.pdbx_strand_id
1 'polypeptide(L)'
;MTHNRKEIISGILRWSVAAALTVLLLWILFRKVNFADMMEIIRHGVNYWWILAAMGLSVVSHMIRARRWQLQLDTLGIRPGYMALCCSIFGCYALNIVFPRLGDIWRCTYISKREKASFSNVFGSMVSDRLADSVTVLFLFFLTLAVATSAINSFLEKYPVGRDIVGLLYSPWLWIGLAAGVILCVLGYRHWRDTRLMGKLRAIISDLWKGFATVITMRRRGQFILLTILLWGCYYTQLYLAFFAFPFTRELCVQPSLGYGLVPCLVAFVLSSIAMGIPSNGGLGPWNIAIMFGLAIYGVSEAQGTAFSMLQWSGQTVMLIILGLFTIAWILRDSRHNRAIRS
;
A
#
# COMPACT_ATOMS: atom_id res chain seq x y z
N MET A 1 -9.50 -23.05 28.41
CA MET A 1 -8.21 -23.38 27.76
C MET A 1 -8.29 -23.59 26.25
N THR A 2 -9.40 -24.06 25.68
CA THR A 2 -9.57 -24.37 24.24
C THR A 2 -9.72 -23.14 23.33
N HIS A 3 -10.22 -22.01 23.84
CA HIS A 3 -10.42 -20.78 23.03
C HIS A 3 -9.09 -20.12 22.68
N ASN A 4 -8.17 -20.05 23.62
CA ASN A 4 -6.83 -19.46 23.43
C ASN A 4 -5.97 -20.26 22.42
N ARG A 5 -6.12 -21.59 22.38
CA ARG A 5 -5.43 -22.46 21.40
C ARG A 5 -5.89 -22.22 19.96
N LYS A 6 -7.20 -22.02 19.73
CA LYS A 6 -7.73 -21.74 18.38
C LYS A 6 -7.28 -20.38 17.85
N GLU A 7 -7.18 -19.36 18.69
CA GLU A 7 -6.68 -18.05 18.30
C GLU A 7 -5.18 -18.07 17.96
N ILE A 8 -4.39 -18.80 18.75
CA ILE A 8 -2.96 -18.99 18.47
C ILE A 8 -2.77 -19.76 17.15
N ILE A 9 -3.50 -20.85 16.93
CA ILE A 9 -3.40 -21.66 15.70
C ILE A 9 -3.84 -20.84 14.48
N SER A 10 -4.93 -20.06 14.57
CA SER A 10 -5.37 -19.19 13.47
C SER A 10 -4.39 -18.07 13.19
N GLY A 11 -3.72 -17.54 14.22
CA GLY A 11 -2.62 -16.58 14.10
C GLY A 11 -1.44 -17.20 13.34
N ILE A 12 -0.93 -18.34 13.81
CA ILE A 12 0.19 -19.05 13.17
C ILE A 12 -0.13 -19.37 11.71
N LEU A 13 -1.34 -19.87 11.42
CA LEU A 13 -1.75 -20.21 10.05
C LEU A 13 -1.73 -19.00 9.12
N ARG A 14 -2.26 -17.84 9.56
CA ARG A 14 -2.22 -16.59 8.77
C ARG A 14 -0.80 -16.13 8.47
N TRP A 15 0.09 -16.21 9.45
CA TRP A 15 1.50 -15.85 9.30
C TRP A 15 2.23 -16.82 8.37
N SER A 16 1.95 -18.12 8.50
CA SER A 16 2.52 -19.14 7.61
C SER A 16 2.08 -18.96 6.16
N VAL A 17 0.82 -18.62 5.91
CA VAL A 17 0.29 -18.35 4.55
C VAL A 17 0.96 -17.10 3.95
N ALA A 18 1.09 -16.00 4.73
CA ALA A 18 1.75 -14.79 4.24
C ALA A 18 3.24 -15.03 3.95
N ALA A 19 3.93 -15.76 4.83
CA ALA A 19 5.32 -16.14 4.62
C ALA A 19 5.50 -17.06 3.40
N ALA A 20 4.64 -18.08 3.26
CA ALA A 20 4.66 -18.99 2.12
C ALA A 20 4.40 -18.26 0.80
N LEU A 21 3.44 -17.33 0.77
CA LEU A 21 3.17 -16.50 -0.40
C LEU A 21 4.39 -15.62 -0.75
N THR A 22 5.01 -15.00 0.26
CA THR A 22 6.21 -14.19 0.05
C THR A 22 7.36 -15.04 -0.50
N VAL A 23 7.60 -16.23 0.06
CA VAL A 23 8.64 -17.17 -0.44
C VAL A 23 8.33 -17.62 -1.86
N LEU A 24 7.07 -17.95 -2.17
CA LEU A 24 6.65 -18.34 -3.53
C LEU A 24 6.90 -17.20 -4.53
N LEU A 25 6.52 -15.97 -4.18
CA LEU A 25 6.69 -14.80 -5.04
C LEU A 25 8.17 -14.45 -5.24
N LEU A 26 8.99 -14.57 -4.19
CA LEU A 26 10.45 -14.43 -4.30
C LEU A 26 11.04 -15.53 -5.18
N TRP A 27 10.60 -16.78 -5.04
CA TRP A 27 11.04 -17.87 -5.90
C TRP A 27 10.67 -17.63 -7.36
N ILE A 28 9.44 -17.15 -7.66
CA ILE A 28 9.02 -16.77 -9.00
C ILE A 28 9.91 -15.63 -9.54
N LEU A 29 10.19 -14.63 -8.73
CA LEU A 29 11.03 -13.48 -9.10
C LEU A 29 12.44 -13.93 -9.43
N PHE A 30 13.03 -14.78 -8.58
CA PHE A 30 14.45 -15.11 -8.66
C PHE A 30 14.79 -16.36 -9.46
N ARG A 31 13.82 -17.24 -9.77
CA ARG A 31 14.07 -18.52 -10.47
C ARG A 31 14.71 -18.37 -11.84
N LYS A 32 14.51 -17.23 -12.52
CA LYS A 32 15.05 -16.93 -13.84
C LYS A 32 16.12 -15.85 -13.84
N VAL A 33 16.39 -15.23 -12.71
CA VAL A 33 17.32 -14.11 -12.59
C VAL A 33 18.68 -14.63 -12.17
N ASN A 34 19.71 -14.31 -12.94
CA ASN A 34 21.09 -14.54 -12.55
C ASN A 34 21.50 -13.53 -11.48
N PHE A 35 21.72 -14.01 -10.27
CA PHE A 35 22.13 -13.15 -9.15
C PHE A 35 23.47 -12.44 -9.39
N ALA A 36 24.38 -13.05 -10.14
CA ALA A 36 25.65 -12.44 -10.50
C ALA A 36 25.44 -11.21 -11.38
N ASP A 37 24.62 -11.33 -12.43
CA ASP A 37 24.30 -10.20 -13.33
C ASP A 37 23.56 -9.09 -12.58
N MET A 38 22.62 -9.45 -11.69
CA MET A 38 21.92 -8.46 -10.85
C MET A 38 22.88 -7.71 -9.93
N MET A 39 23.81 -8.43 -9.30
CA MET A 39 24.78 -7.82 -8.39
C MET A 39 25.79 -6.94 -9.14
N GLU A 40 26.17 -7.33 -10.36
CA GLU A 40 27.02 -6.54 -11.24
C GLU A 40 26.32 -5.21 -11.62
N ILE A 41 25.03 -5.28 -12.01
CA ILE A 41 24.22 -4.09 -12.31
C ILE A 41 24.18 -3.13 -11.11
N ILE A 42 24.01 -3.67 -9.88
CA ILE A 42 23.95 -2.85 -8.66
C ILE A 42 25.31 -2.23 -8.33
N ARG A 43 26.41 -2.96 -8.56
CA ARG A 43 27.76 -2.48 -8.24
C ARG A 43 28.30 -1.46 -9.24
N HIS A 44 27.93 -1.58 -10.51
CA HIS A 44 28.49 -0.78 -11.59
C HIS A 44 27.41 0.10 -12.26
N GLY A 45 27.50 1.39 -12.03
CA GLY A 45 26.70 2.39 -12.76
C GLY A 45 25.47 2.93 -12.05
N VAL A 46 25.21 2.58 -10.79
CA VAL A 46 24.09 3.14 -10.03
C VAL A 46 24.47 4.48 -9.39
N ASN A 47 23.65 5.50 -9.63
CA ASN A 47 23.76 6.79 -8.93
C ASN A 47 22.86 6.79 -7.69
N TYR A 48 23.43 6.44 -6.54
CA TYR A 48 22.72 6.31 -5.26
C TYR A 48 22.11 7.62 -4.74
N TRP A 49 22.56 8.79 -5.21
CA TRP A 49 21.98 10.07 -4.81
C TRP A 49 20.51 10.20 -5.20
N TRP A 50 20.12 9.63 -6.33
CA TRP A 50 18.71 9.59 -6.75
C TRP A 50 17.87 8.67 -5.88
N ILE A 51 18.44 7.56 -5.41
CA ILE A 51 17.77 6.67 -4.45
C ILE A 51 17.59 7.39 -3.11
N LEU A 52 18.62 8.09 -2.61
CA LEU A 52 18.52 8.89 -1.39
C LEU A 52 17.48 10.02 -1.51
N ALA A 53 17.45 10.72 -2.65
CA ALA A 53 16.43 11.74 -2.92
C ALA A 53 15.02 11.14 -2.92
N ALA A 54 14.82 9.97 -3.54
CA ALA A 54 13.56 9.24 -3.52
C ALA A 54 13.16 8.85 -2.09
N MET A 55 14.10 8.39 -1.25
CA MET A 55 13.84 8.09 0.16
C MET A 55 13.45 9.33 0.97
N GLY A 56 14.13 10.46 0.75
CA GLY A 56 13.78 11.74 1.38
C GLY A 56 12.35 12.18 1.03
N LEU A 57 11.98 12.06 -0.26
CA LEU A 57 10.61 12.36 -0.71
C LEU A 57 9.59 11.39 -0.12
N SER A 58 9.98 10.13 0.12
CA SER A 58 9.12 9.15 0.80
C SER A 58 8.76 9.58 2.23
N VAL A 59 9.72 10.12 2.99
CA VAL A 59 9.43 10.67 4.33
C VAL A 59 8.39 11.79 4.24
N VAL A 60 8.55 12.70 3.28
CA VAL A 60 7.58 13.79 3.04
C VAL A 60 6.19 13.20 2.70
N SER A 61 6.11 12.18 1.87
CA SER A 61 4.84 11.52 1.53
C SER A 61 4.14 10.94 2.77
N HIS A 62 4.87 10.33 3.68
CA HIS A 62 4.32 9.83 4.95
C HIS A 62 3.82 10.96 5.86
N MET A 63 4.49 12.10 5.88
CA MET A 63 4.04 13.30 6.59
C MET A 63 2.76 13.87 5.98
N ILE A 64 2.67 13.94 4.65
CA ILE A 64 1.44 14.34 3.93
C ILE A 64 0.29 13.37 4.25
N ARG A 65 0.56 12.06 4.27
CA ARG A 65 -0.43 11.05 4.66
C ARG A 65 -0.93 11.26 6.08
N ALA A 66 -0.05 11.57 7.03
CA ALA A 66 -0.43 11.88 8.41
C ALA A 66 -1.36 13.11 8.47
N ARG A 67 -1.05 14.18 7.70
CA ARG A 67 -1.88 15.37 7.60
C ARG A 67 -3.23 15.11 6.95
N ARG A 68 -3.27 14.28 5.89
CA ARG A 68 -4.51 13.88 5.23
C ARG A 68 -5.42 13.11 6.20
N TRP A 69 -4.87 12.14 6.94
CA TRP A 69 -5.62 11.37 7.93
C TRP A 69 -6.10 12.22 9.10
N GLN A 70 -5.33 13.25 9.50
CA GLN A 70 -5.76 14.22 10.53
C GLN A 70 -7.08 14.89 10.17
N LEU A 71 -7.30 15.28 8.90
CA LEU A 71 -8.56 15.89 8.45
C LEU A 71 -9.77 14.98 8.68
N GLN A 72 -9.60 13.68 8.51
CA GLN A 72 -10.66 12.69 8.76
C GLN A 72 -10.94 12.54 10.26
N LEU A 73 -9.88 12.43 11.07
CA LEU A 73 -10.01 12.33 12.52
C LEU A 73 -10.62 13.62 13.14
N ASP A 74 -10.26 14.79 12.64
CA ASP A 74 -10.87 16.08 13.05
C ASP A 74 -12.40 16.08 12.85
N THR A 75 -12.88 15.43 11.79
CA THR A 75 -14.32 15.29 11.50
C THR A 75 -15.06 14.47 12.56
N LEU A 76 -14.33 13.55 13.21
CA LEU A 76 -14.83 12.71 14.30
C LEU A 76 -14.64 13.35 15.70
N GLY A 77 -14.13 14.59 15.74
CA GLY A 77 -13.78 15.26 16.99
C GLY A 77 -12.50 14.73 17.65
N ILE A 78 -11.74 13.87 16.96
CA ILE A 78 -10.49 13.28 17.46
C ILE A 78 -9.33 14.15 16.95
N ARG A 79 -8.56 14.76 17.86
CA ARG A 79 -7.54 15.77 17.51
C ARG A 79 -6.14 15.39 18.01
N PRO A 80 -5.53 14.33 17.48
CA PRO A 80 -4.17 13.96 17.86
C PRO A 80 -3.17 15.00 17.37
N GLY A 81 -2.12 15.21 18.15
CA GLY A 81 -0.99 16.04 17.74
C GLY A 81 -0.36 15.50 16.46
N TYR A 82 0.10 16.41 15.57
CA TYR A 82 0.62 16.05 14.25
C TYR A 82 1.79 15.06 14.33
N MET A 83 2.73 15.26 15.28
CA MET A 83 3.86 14.34 15.48
C MET A 83 3.40 12.93 15.90
N ALA A 84 2.35 12.82 16.72
CA ALA A 84 1.78 11.52 17.08
C ALA A 84 1.21 10.80 15.86
N LEU A 85 0.59 11.55 14.93
CA LEU A 85 0.11 11.01 13.65
C LEU A 85 1.27 10.57 12.75
N CYS A 86 2.32 11.39 12.59
CA CYS A 86 3.51 11.01 11.83
C CYS A 86 4.12 9.72 12.40
N CYS A 87 4.35 9.64 13.70
CA CYS A 87 4.86 8.44 14.36
C CYS A 87 3.92 7.24 14.18
N SER A 88 2.59 7.45 14.20
CA SER A 88 1.63 6.36 13.95
C SER A 88 1.75 5.80 12.52
N ILE A 89 2.00 6.65 11.53
CA ILE A 89 2.23 6.25 10.14
C ILE A 89 3.59 5.55 9.99
N PHE A 90 4.67 6.13 10.53
CA PHE A 90 6.01 5.54 10.46
C PHE A 90 6.06 4.15 11.10
N GLY A 91 5.52 4.02 12.31
CA GLY A 91 5.43 2.73 13.01
C GLY A 91 4.53 1.72 12.28
N CYS A 92 3.43 2.18 11.67
CA CYS A 92 2.56 1.35 10.83
C CYS A 92 3.36 0.71 9.68
N TYR A 93 4.09 1.50 8.91
CA TYR A 93 4.85 0.99 7.77
C TYR A 93 6.04 0.13 8.20
N ALA A 94 6.74 0.51 9.28
CA ALA A 94 7.81 -0.31 9.85
C ALA A 94 7.30 -1.69 10.30
N LEU A 95 6.15 -1.76 10.97
CA LEU A 95 5.53 -3.03 11.37
C LEU A 95 5.07 -3.86 10.16
N ASN A 96 4.61 -3.23 9.09
CA ASN A 96 4.15 -3.92 7.88
C ASN A 96 5.31 -4.57 7.09
N ILE A 97 6.57 -4.20 7.33
CA ILE A 97 7.74 -4.92 6.78
C ILE A 97 7.80 -6.34 7.35
N VAL A 98 7.56 -6.47 8.67
CA VAL A 98 7.67 -7.77 9.37
C VAL A 98 6.34 -8.51 9.33
N PHE A 99 5.24 -7.82 9.59
CA PHE A 99 3.91 -8.38 9.76
C PHE A 99 2.89 -7.71 8.82
N PRO A 100 2.49 -8.38 7.72
CA PRO A 100 1.54 -7.80 6.76
C PRO A 100 0.25 -7.34 7.43
N ARG A 101 -0.14 -6.09 7.18
CA ARG A 101 -1.39 -5.47 7.67
C ARG A 101 -1.49 -5.24 9.20
N LEU A 102 -0.54 -5.73 10.01
CA LEU A 102 -0.59 -5.52 11.47
C LEU A 102 -0.35 -4.05 11.85
N GLY A 103 0.47 -3.35 11.07
CA GLY A 103 0.73 -1.92 11.28
C GLY A 103 -0.53 -1.07 11.21
N ASP A 104 -1.48 -1.38 10.31
CA ASP A 104 -2.75 -0.65 10.20
C ASP A 104 -3.60 -0.79 11.49
N ILE A 105 -3.63 -1.99 12.09
CA ILE A 105 -4.31 -2.24 13.37
C ILE A 105 -3.57 -1.49 14.50
N TRP A 106 -2.24 -1.56 14.50
CA TRP A 106 -1.41 -0.92 15.52
C TRP A 106 -1.59 0.60 15.53
N ARG A 107 -1.53 1.28 14.38
CA ARG A 107 -1.71 2.74 14.31
C ARG A 107 -3.08 3.18 14.80
N CYS A 108 -4.14 2.44 14.45
CA CYS A 108 -5.48 2.72 14.93
C CYS A 108 -5.61 2.53 16.45
N THR A 109 -5.03 1.45 16.98
CA THR A 109 -4.98 1.17 18.43
C THR A 109 -4.20 2.25 19.18
N TYR A 110 -3.05 2.69 18.63
CA TYR A 110 -2.22 3.72 19.23
C TYR A 110 -2.97 5.06 19.35
N ILE A 111 -3.59 5.53 18.25
CA ILE A 111 -4.36 6.78 18.26
C ILE A 111 -5.62 6.67 19.15
N SER A 112 -6.37 5.56 19.04
CA SER A 112 -7.55 5.31 19.87
C SER A 112 -7.25 5.37 21.37
N LYS A 113 -6.17 4.71 21.81
CA LYS A 113 -5.74 4.75 23.22
C LYS A 113 -5.23 6.12 23.66
N ARG A 114 -4.47 6.79 22.81
CA ARG A 114 -3.90 8.12 23.10
C ARG A 114 -5.00 9.18 23.29
N GLU A 115 -5.96 9.22 22.38
CA GLU A 115 -7.03 10.22 22.34
C GLU A 115 -8.30 9.77 23.11
N LYS A 116 -8.28 8.59 23.76
CA LYS A 116 -9.43 7.97 24.43
C LYS A 116 -10.67 7.89 23.53
N ALA A 117 -10.46 7.63 22.24
CA ALA A 117 -11.48 7.56 21.22
C ALA A 117 -11.89 6.10 20.93
N SER A 118 -13.08 5.91 20.34
CA SER A 118 -13.54 4.59 19.90
C SER A 118 -12.59 4.02 18.83
N PHE A 119 -12.11 2.80 19.05
CA PHE A 119 -11.29 2.10 18.05
C PHE A 119 -12.03 1.95 16.72
N SER A 120 -13.34 1.64 16.75
CA SER A 120 -14.15 1.47 15.54
C SER A 120 -14.22 2.75 14.71
N ASN A 121 -14.33 3.94 15.33
CA ASN A 121 -14.33 5.22 14.62
C ASN A 121 -12.98 5.50 13.97
N VAL A 122 -11.88 5.29 14.71
CA VAL A 122 -10.52 5.47 14.18
C VAL A 122 -10.22 4.49 13.06
N PHE A 123 -10.62 3.23 13.22
CA PHE A 123 -10.46 2.19 12.21
C PHE A 123 -11.30 2.47 10.96
N GLY A 124 -12.56 2.92 11.12
CA GLY A 124 -13.41 3.33 10.01
C GLY A 124 -12.81 4.49 9.21
N SER A 125 -12.21 5.50 9.87
CA SER A 125 -11.50 6.58 9.17
C SER A 125 -10.27 6.07 8.39
N MET A 126 -9.55 5.10 8.94
CA MET A 126 -8.43 4.46 8.24
C MET A 126 -8.90 3.67 7.00
N VAL A 127 -10.00 2.94 7.09
CA VAL A 127 -10.61 2.24 5.95
C VAL A 127 -11.02 3.24 4.88
N SER A 128 -11.62 4.36 5.26
CA SER A 128 -11.98 5.46 4.36
C SER A 128 -10.75 6.07 3.66
N ASP A 129 -9.64 6.26 4.40
CA ASP A 129 -8.37 6.73 3.83
C ASP A 129 -7.83 5.77 2.76
N ARG A 130 -7.89 4.45 3.02
CA ARG A 130 -7.49 3.40 2.07
C ARG A 130 -8.41 3.33 0.85
N LEU A 131 -9.71 3.54 1.03
CA LEU A 131 -10.65 3.54 -0.09
C LEU A 131 -10.41 4.73 -1.02
N ALA A 132 -10.11 5.91 -0.48
CA ALA A 132 -9.72 7.07 -1.28
C ALA A 132 -8.44 6.76 -2.10
N ASP A 133 -7.47 6.04 -1.53
CA ASP A 133 -6.30 5.56 -2.26
C ASP A 133 -6.72 4.60 -3.40
N SER A 134 -7.63 3.65 -3.14
CA SER A 134 -8.11 2.70 -4.15
C SER A 134 -8.81 3.39 -5.32
N VAL A 135 -9.62 4.43 -5.05
CA VAL A 135 -10.24 5.27 -6.08
C VAL A 135 -9.19 5.99 -6.92
N THR A 136 -8.13 6.48 -6.27
CA THR A 136 -7.02 7.15 -6.97
C THR A 136 -6.25 6.16 -7.87
N VAL A 137 -5.98 4.93 -7.38
CA VAL A 137 -5.35 3.87 -8.21
C VAL A 137 -6.22 3.55 -9.42
N LEU A 138 -7.52 3.42 -9.22
CA LEU A 138 -8.46 3.15 -10.33
C LEU A 138 -8.46 4.27 -11.38
N PHE A 139 -8.44 5.53 -10.94
CA PHE A 139 -8.31 6.68 -11.85
C PHE A 139 -6.98 6.62 -12.62
N LEU A 140 -5.86 6.41 -11.93
CA LEU A 140 -4.54 6.30 -12.54
C LEU A 140 -4.45 5.10 -13.49
N PHE A 141 -5.12 3.99 -13.20
CA PHE A 141 -5.22 2.83 -14.09
C PHE A 141 -5.87 3.21 -15.43
N PHE A 142 -7.03 3.86 -15.41
CA PHE A 142 -7.68 4.31 -16.66
C PHE A 142 -6.85 5.37 -17.40
N LEU A 143 -6.21 6.28 -16.67
CA LEU A 143 -5.28 7.24 -17.26
C LEU A 143 -4.12 6.52 -17.97
N THR A 144 -3.54 5.49 -17.34
CA THR A 144 -2.47 4.68 -17.92
C THR A 144 -2.91 3.95 -19.18
N LEU A 145 -4.12 3.36 -19.17
CA LEU A 145 -4.68 2.73 -20.37
C LEU A 145 -4.82 3.74 -21.52
N ALA A 146 -5.25 4.97 -21.24
CA ALA A 146 -5.42 5.99 -22.27
C ALA A 146 -4.07 6.50 -22.83
N VAL A 147 -3.05 6.64 -21.99
CA VAL A 147 -1.76 7.23 -22.38
C VAL A 147 -0.79 6.18 -22.95
N ALA A 148 -0.83 4.94 -22.45
CA ALA A 148 0.12 3.88 -22.78
C ALA A 148 -0.48 2.78 -23.68
N THR A 149 -1.58 3.04 -24.37
CA THR A 149 -2.34 2.05 -25.18
C THR A 149 -1.44 1.29 -26.14
N SER A 150 -0.59 1.98 -26.90
CA SER A 150 0.30 1.34 -27.91
C SER A 150 1.28 0.37 -27.24
N ALA A 151 1.94 0.75 -26.16
CA ALA A 151 2.90 -0.08 -25.44
C ALA A 151 2.21 -1.30 -24.79
N ILE A 152 1.02 -1.11 -24.24
CA ILE A 152 0.22 -2.18 -23.63
C ILE A 152 -0.23 -3.17 -24.68
N ASN A 153 -0.70 -2.73 -25.86
CA ASN A 153 -1.12 -3.62 -26.94
C ASN A 153 0.04 -4.47 -27.44
N SER A 154 1.20 -3.88 -27.69
CA SER A 154 2.41 -4.60 -28.11
C SER A 154 2.85 -5.64 -27.06
N PHE A 155 2.69 -5.32 -25.78
CA PHE A 155 2.99 -6.27 -24.70
C PHE A 155 1.98 -7.42 -24.65
N LEU A 156 0.68 -7.15 -24.79
CA LEU A 156 -0.37 -8.17 -24.77
C LEU A 156 -0.29 -9.10 -25.99
N GLU A 157 0.17 -8.61 -27.14
CA GLU A 157 0.46 -9.45 -28.31
C GLU A 157 1.59 -10.44 -28.03
N LYS A 158 2.64 -9.97 -27.33
CA LYS A 158 3.80 -10.81 -26.98
C LYS A 158 3.51 -11.77 -25.82
N TYR A 159 2.65 -11.36 -24.87
CA TYR A 159 2.28 -12.10 -23.66
C TYR A 159 0.75 -12.18 -23.52
N PRO A 160 0.07 -13.21 -24.08
CA PRO A 160 -1.40 -13.28 -24.14
C PRO A 160 -2.07 -13.58 -22.78
N VAL A 161 -1.55 -13.05 -21.69
CA VAL A 161 -2.08 -13.21 -20.32
C VAL A 161 -3.50 -12.63 -20.18
N GLY A 162 -3.86 -11.64 -21.03
CA GLY A 162 -5.16 -10.99 -20.98
C GLY A 162 -6.34 -11.85 -21.41
N ARG A 163 -6.13 -12.86 -22.25
CA ARG A 163 -7.21 -13.73 -22.78
C ARG A 163 -7.85 -14.55 -21.67
N ASP A 164 -7.06 -15.09 -20.75
CA ASP A 164 -7.54 -15.93 -19.66
C ASP A 164 -8.33 -15.11 -18.62
N ILE A 165 -7.89 -13.89 -18.32
CA ILE A 165 -8.58 -12.99 -17.38
C ILE A 165 -9.90 -12.52 -17.98
N VAL A 166 -9.92 -12.14 -19.25
CA VAL A 166 -11.14 -11.74 -19.97
C VAL A 166 -12.11 -12.90 -20.06
N GLY A 167 -11.63 -14.12 -20.36
CA GLY A 167 -12.44 -15.34 -20.36
C GLY A 167 -13.08 -15.61 -18.99
N LEU A 168 -12.34 -15.38 -17.90
CA LEU A 168 -12.89 -15.54 -16.54
C LEU A 168 -13.97 -14.51 -16.24
N LEU A 169 -13.79 -13.23 -16.64
CA LEU A 169 -14.79 -12.18 -16.44
C LEU A 169 -16.09 -12.39 -17.24
N TYR A 170 -15.98 -13.00 -18.41
CA TYR A 170 -17.14 -13.40 -19.22
C TYR A 170 -17.76 -14.73 -18.80
N SER A 171 -17.16 -15.45 -17.83
CA SER A 171 -17.68 -16.72 -17.33
C SER A 171 -18.99 -16.51 -16.56
N PRO A 172 -20.13 -17.12 -17.00
CA PRO A 172 -21.39 -17.05 -16.26
C PRO A 172 -21.28 -17.58 -14.82
N TRP A 173 -20.41 -18.57 -14.61
CA TRP A 173 -20.20 -19.20 -13.32
C TRP A 173 -19.64 -18.25 -12.27
N LEU A 174 -18.80 -17.28 -12.65
CA LEU A 174 -18.30 -16.24 -11.76
C LEU A 174 -19.46 -15.38 -11.23
N TRP A 175 -20.34 -14.94 -12.12
CA TRP A 175 -21.47 -14.08 -11.77
C TRP A 175 -22.56 -14.81 -10.99
N ILE A 176 -22.82 -16.08 -11.33
CA ILE A 176 -23.74 -16.96 -10.58
C ILE A 176 -23.23 -17.18 -9.15
N GLY A 177 -21.92 -17.48 -8.99
CA GLY A 177 -21.31 -17.67 -7.68
C GLY A 177 -21.36 -16.39 -6.84
N LEU A 178 -21.11 -15.24 -7.45
CA LEU A 178 -21.18 -13.92 -6.79
C LEU A 178 -22.63 -13.60 -6.36
N ALA A 179 -23.60 -13.84 -7.22
CA ALA A 179 -25.03 -13.64 -6.94
C ALA A 179 -25.51 -14.58 -5.80
N ALA A 180 -25.14 -15.85 -5.86
CA ALA A 180 -25.45 -16.83 -4.82
C ALA A 180 -24.85 -16.42 -3.46
N GLY A 181 -23.60 -15.95 -3.44
CA GLY A 181 -22.94 -15.42 -2.24
C GLY A 181 -23.68 -14.23 -1.64
N VAL A 182 -24.11 -13.28 -2.46
CA VAL A 182 -24.90 -12.11 -2.02
C VAL A 182 -26.25 -12.56 -1.46
N ILE A 183 -26.95 -13.48 -2.12
CA ILE A 183 -28.24 -14.03 -1.65
C ILE A 183 -28.08 -14.71 -0.29
N LEU A 184 -27.07 -15.56 -0.13
CA LEU A 184 -26.78 -16.23 1.16
C LEU A 184 -26.47 -15.22 2.28
N CYS A 185 -25.70 -14.17 1.99
CA CYS A 185 -25.44 -13.10 2.95
C CYS A 185 -26.72 -12.36 3.37
N VAL A 186 -27.60 -12.04 2.41
CA VAL A 186 -28.88 -11.37 2.68
C VAL A 186 -29.81 -12.28 3.50
N LEU A 187 -29.93 -13.55 3.14
CA LEU A 187 -30.75 -14.53 3.88
C LEU A 187 -30.23 -14.72 5.29
N GLY A 188 -28.92 -14.88 5.47
CA GLY A 188 -28.29 -14.98 6.79
C GLY A 188 -28.54 -13.73 7.64
N TYR A 189 -28.39 -12.54 7.05
CA TYR A 189 -28.70 -11.29 7.73
C TYR A 189 -30.16 -11.21 8.16
N ARG A 190 -31.12 -11.57 7.29
CA ARG A 190 -32.55 -11.56 7.61
C ARG A 190 -32.91 -12.56 8.72
N HIS A 191 -32.29 -13.74 8.73
CA HIS A 191 -32.54 -14.78 9.72
C HIS A 191 -32.02 -14.40 11.12
N TRP A 192 -30.86 -13.73 11.22
CA TRP A 192 -30.24 -13.42 12.53
C TRP A 192 -30.37 -11.95 12.96
N ARG A 193 -31.15 -11.14 12.25
CA ARG A 193 -31.23 -9.67 12.46
C ARG A 193 -31.64 -9.26 13.88
N ASP A 194 -32.44 -10.09 14.57
CA ASP A 194 -33.03 -9.77 15.88
C ASP A 194 -32.24 -10.36 17.07
N THR A 195 -31.06 -10.95 16.80
CA THR A 195 -30.21 -11.50 17.86
C THR A 195 -29.39 -10.40 18.55
N ARG A 196 -29.07 -10.57 19.85
CA ARG A 196 -28.19 -9.68 20.62
C ARG A 196 -26.81 -9.49 19.94
N LEU A 197 -26.32 -10.55 19.27
CA LEU A 197 -25.07 -10.52 18.51
C LEU A 197 -25.16 -9.54 17.34
N MET A 198 -26.26 -9.59 16.61
CA MET A 198 -26.50 -8.70 15.46
C MET A 198 -26.70 -7.24 15.90
N GLY A 199 -27.29 -7.00 17.08
CA GLY A 199 -27.36 -5.66 17.68
C GLY A 199 -25.98 -5.05 17.96
N LYS A 200 -25.06 -5.83 18.55
CA LYS A 200 -23.65 -5.43 18.74
C LYS A 200 -22.93 -5.20 17.39
N LEU A 201 -23.17 -6.07 16.43
CA LEU A 201 -22.59 -5.97 15.09
C LEU A 201 -23.07 -4.69 14.37
N ARG A 202 -24.36 -4.35 14.48
CA ARG A 202 -24.90 -3.08 13.95
C ARG A 202 -24.27 -1.86 14.57
N ALA A 203 -24.05 -1.86 15.89
CA ALA A 203 -23.37 -0.76 16.57
C ALA A 203 -21.93 -0.58 16.04
N ILE A 204 -21.18 -1.68 15.91
CA ILE A 204 -19.83 -1.68 15.34
C ILE A 204 -19.86 -1.19 13.88
N ILE A 205 -20.78 -1.71 13.06
CA ILE A 205 -20.95 -1.30 11.66
C ILE A 205 -21.32 0.20 11.55
N SER A 206 -22.22 0.68 12.43
CA SER A 206 -22.58 2.10 12.49
C SER A 206 -21.37 3.00 12.80
N ASP A 207 -20.55 2.61 13.77
CA ASP A 207 -19.34 3.36 14.11
C ASP A 207 -18.28 3.29 13.01
N LEU A 208 -18.11 2.13 12.37
CA LEU A 208 -17.28 2.00 11.18
C LEU A 208 -17.77 2.89 10.04
N TRP A 209 -19.11 2.94 9.84
CA TRP A 209 -19.72 3.79 8.82
C TRP A 209 -19.51 5.27 9.09
N LYS A 210 -19.64 5.72 10.36
CA LYS A 210 -19.31 7.10 10.73
C LYS A 210 -17.86 7.46 10.38
N GLY A 211 -16.93 6.57 10.73
CA GLY A 211 -15.52 6.72 10.35
C GLY A 211 -15.32 6.73 8.83
N PHE A 212 -15.97 5.83 8.11
CA PHE A 212 -15.93 5.74 6.66
C PHE A 212 -16.51 6.98 5.97
N ALA A 213 -17.65 7.48 6.44
CA ALA A 213 -18.32 8.65 5.87
C ALA A 213 -17.53 9.97 6.07
N THR A 214 -16.43 9.95 6.82
CA THR A 214 -15.63 11.18 7.11
C THR A 214 -15.20 11.92 5.84
N VAL A 215 -14.82 11.20 4.78
CA VAL A 215 -14.40 11.81 3.51
C VAL A 215 -15.56 12.57 2.86
N ILE A 216 -16.78 12.07 3.00
CA ILE A 216 -17.98 12.69 2.41
C ILE A 216 -18.48 13.86 3.26
N THR A 217 -18.38 13.75 4.59
CA THR A 217 -18.96 14.70 5.55
C THR A 217 -18.03 15.84 5.95
N MET A 218 -16.71 15.70 5.69
CA MET A 218 -15.73 16.71 6.09
C MET A 218 -15.93 18.07 5.44
N ARG A 219 -15.78 19.16 6.21
CA ARG A 219 -15.86 20.53 5.68
C ARG A 219 -14.69 20.89 4.77
N ARG A 220 -13.51 20.28 4.98
CA ARG A 220 -12.24 20.60 4.29
C ARG A 220 -11.96 19.65 3.12
N ARG A 221 -12.97 19.34 2.28
CA ARG A 221 -12.83 18.40 1.15
C ARG A 221 -11.75 18.82 0.17
N GLY A 222 -11.64 20.11 -0.15
CA GLY A 222 -10.59 20.63 -1.05
C GLY A 222 -9.18 20.38 -0.53
N GLN A 223 -8.94 20.52 0.79
CA GLN A 223 -7.65 20.19 1.39
C GLN A 223 -7.36 18.69 1.33
N PHE A 224 -8.37 17.84 1.53
CA PHE A 224 -8.22 16.39 1.41
C PHE A 224 -7.84 15.97 -0.01
N ILE A 225 -8.52 16.53 -1.03
CA ILE A 225 -8.22 16.28 -2.44
C ILE A 225 -6.80 16.77 -2.77
N LEU A 226 -6.44 17.99 -2.37
CA LEU A 226 -5.09 18.54 -2.58
C LEU A 226 -4.02 17.65 -1.96
N LEU A 227 -4.20 17.24 -0.68
CA LEU A 227 -3.26 16.33 -0.01
C LEU A 227 -3.22 14.95 -0.66
N THR A 228 -4.32 14.47 -1.26
CA THR A 228 -4.33 13.23 -2.05
C THR A 228 -3.50 13.38 -3.32
N ILE A 229 -3.67 14.47 -4.06
CA ILE A 229 -2.88 14.77 -5.27
C ILE A 229 -1.39 14.89 -4.92
N LEU A 230 -1.06 15.64 -3.87
CA LEU A 230 0.33 15.79 -3.41
C LEU A 230 0.93 14.46 -2.97
N LEU A 231 0.18 13.64 -2.24
CA LEU A 231 0.63 12.32 -1.77
C LEU A 231 0.96 11.39 -2.94
N TRP A 232 0.04 11.26 -3.89
CA TRP A 232 0.22 10.41 -5.07
C TRP A 232 1.26 10.98 -6.03
N GLY A 233 1.34 12.31 -6.13
CA GLY A 233 2.43 13.00 -6.83
C GLY A 233 3.79 12.71 -6.22
N CYS A 234 3.92 12.73 -4.89
CA CYS A 234 5.16 12.33 -4.22
C CYS A 234 5.52 10.86 -4.51
N TYR A 235 4.56 9.93 -4.46
CA TYR A 235 4.83 8.51 -4.77
C TYR A 235 5.29 8.31 -6.20
N TYR A 236 4.63 8.97 -7.16
CA TYR A 236 5.02 8.93 -8.55
C TYR A 236 6.41 9.54 -8.77
N THR A 237 6.65 10.74 -8.24
CA THR A 237 7.94 11.43 -8.35
C THR A 237 9.07 10.63 -7.69
N GLN A 238 8.80 9.96 -6.57
CA GLN A 238 9.75 9.07 -5.91
C GLN A 238 10.22 7.94 -6.83
N LEU A 239 9.29 7.30 -7.55
CA LEU A 239 9.65 6.27 -8.53
C LEU A 239 10.37 6.87 -9.74
N TYR A 240 9.93 8.04 -10.20
CA TYR A 240 10.57 8.74 -11.31
C TYR A 240 12.01 9.19 -10.99
N LEU A 241 12.28 9.65 -9.77
CA LEU A 241 13.64 9.94 -9.31
C LEU A 241 14.53 8.69 -9.37
N ALA A 242 13.99 7.53 -9.00
CA ALA A 242 14.72 6.28 -9.07
C ALA A 242 15.09 5.88 -10.51
N PHE A 243 14.34 6.32 -11.53
CA PHE A 243 14.68 6.09 -12.94
C PHE A 243 16.01 6.71 -13.33
N PHE A 244 16.41 7.83 -12.70
CA PHE A 244 17.71 8.46 -12.95
C PHE A 244 18.87 7.75 -12.25
N ALA A 245 18.58 6.80 -11.36
CA ALA A 245 19.61 6.06 -10.64
C ALA A 245 20.33 5.03 -11.50
N PHE A 246 19.66 4.45 -12.51
CA PHE A 246 20.23 3.40 -13.34
C PHE A 246 20.37 3.85 -14.79
N PRO A 247 21.46 3.45 -15.50
CA PRO A 247 21.69 3.83 -16.89
C PRO A 247 20.52 3.44 -17.80
N PHE A 248 20.03 2.19 -17.69
CA PHE A 248 18.98 1.64 -18.56
C PHE A 248 17.60 2.30 -18.38
N THR A 249 17.23 2.75 -17.17
CA THR A 249 15.99 3.53 -16.97
C THR A 249 16.18 4.98 -17.29
N ARG A 250 17.40 5.52 -17.12
CA ARG A 250 17.75 6.89 -17.53
C ARG A 250 17.66 7.06 -19.04
N GLU A 251 17.99 6.03 -19.83
CA GLU A 251 17.79 6.02 -21.29
C GLU A 251 16.34 6.23 -21.68
N LEU A 252 15.37 5.71 -20.90
CA LEU A 252 13.96 5.97 -21.12
C LEU A 252 13.60 7.46 -20.87
N CYS A 253 14.31 8.12 -19.95
CA CYS A 253 14.05 9.50 -19.58
C CYS A 253 14.58 10.52 -20.62
N VAL A 254 15.37 10.11 -21.59
CA VAL A 254 15.85 11.00 -22.68
C VAL A 254 15.05 10.83 -23.98
N GLN A 255 14.10 9.89 -24.04
CA GLN A 255 13.29 9.61 -25.23
C GLN A 255 12.00 10.46 -25.23
N PRO A 256 11.85 11.39 -26.19
CA PRO A 256 10.62 12.21 -26.30
C PRO A 256 9.36 11.38 -26.59
N SER A 257 9.50 10.30 -27.37
CA SER A 257 8.40 9.36 -27.71
C SER A 257 7.80 8.66 -26.49
N LEU A 258 8.57 8.55 -25.40
CA LEU A 258 8.15 8.01 -24.11
C LEU A 258 7.80 9.09 -23.08
N GLY A 259 7.60 10.33 -23.54
CA GLY A 259 7.35 11.47 -22.67
C GLY A 259 8.48 11.69 -21.65
N TYR A 260 9.74 11.53 -22.08
CA TYR A 260 10.91 11.64 -21.20
C TYR A 260 10.86 10.70 -19.98
N GLY A 261 10.38 9.45 -20.19
CA GLY A 261 10.28 8.43 -19.13
C GLY A 261 9.03 8.54 -18.23
N LEU A 262 8.21 9.57 -18.41
CA LEU A 262 6.98 9.73 -17.62
C LEU A 262 5.98 8.59 -17.88
N VAL A 263 5.82 8.16 -19.14
CA VAL A 263 4.90 7.08 -19.49
C VAL A 263 5.37 5.72 -18.95
N PRO A 264 6.61 5.28 -19.16
CA PRO A 264 7.14 4.06 -18.55
C PRO A 264 7.06 4.06 -17.02
N CYS A 265 7.37 5.19 -16.39
CA CYS A 265 7.24 5.35 -14.94
C CYS A 265 5.76 5.21 -14.50
N LEU A 266 4.81 5.81 -15.22
CA LEU A 266 3.38 5.70 -14.90
C LEU A 266 2.88 4.26 -14.98
N VAL A 267 3.28 3.53 -16.01
CA VAL A 267 2.92 2.09 -16.17
C VAL A 267 3.48 1.28 -15.01
N ALA A 268 4.77 1.38 -14.72
CA ALA A 268 5.41 0.67 -13.62
C ALA A 268 4.80 1.06 -12.26
N PHE A 269 4.49 2.34 -12.06
CA PHE A 269 3.87 2.87 -10.85
C PHE A 269 2.46 2.32 -10.62
N VAL A 270 1.62 2.30 -11.64
CA VAL A 270 0.24 1.83 -11.51
C VAL A 270 0.20 0.32 -11.31
N LEU A 271 0.97 -0.46 -12.07
CA LEU A 271 1.07 -1.90 -11.89
C LEU A 271 1.55 -2.26 -10.47
N SER A 272 2.59 -1.58 -9.98
CA SER A 272 3.10 -1.82 -8.63
C SER A 272 2.12 -1.38 -7.54
N SER A 273 1.35 -0.29 -7.77
CA SER A 273 0.30 0.16 -6.85
C SER A 273 -0.84 -0.85 -6.72
N ILE A 274 -1.24 -1.48 -7.83
CA ILE A 274 -2.23 -2.57 -7.84
C ILE A 274 -1.67 -3.80 -7.10
N ALA A 275 -0.42 -4.16 -7.38
CA ALA A 275 0.25 -5.31 -6.76
C ALA A 275 0.40 -5.16 -5.23
N MET A 276 0.48 -3.93 -4.71
CA MET A 276 0.45 -3.64 -3.26
C MET A 276 -0.87 -4.03 -2.58
N GLY A 277 -1.94 -4.30 -3.35
CA GLY A 277 -3.17 -4.93 -2.85
C GLY A 277 -2.96 -6.33 -2.31
N ILE A 278 -1.97 -7.07 -2.84
CA ILE A 278 -1.62 -8.42 -2.41
C ILE A 278 -0.90 -8.36 -1.05
N PRO A 279 -1.41 -9.05 -0.01
CA PRO A 279 -0.75 -9.07 1.30
C PRO A 279 0.65 -9.66 1.21
N SER A 280 1.67 -8.86 1.55
CA SER A 280 3.07 -9.27 1.56
C SER A 280 3.88 -8.43 2.54
N ASN A 281 5.07 -8.87 2.90
CA ASN A 281 5.95 -8.20 3.85
C ASN A 281 6.54 -6.92 3.20
N GLY A 282 5.97 -5.75 3.53
CA GLY A 282 6.41 -4.48 2.96
C GLY A 282 6.35 -4.40 1.42
N GLY A 283 5.48 -5.18 0.77
CA GLY A 283 5.38 -5.23 -0.70
C GLY A 283 6.37 -6.17 -1.39
N LEU A 284 7.26 -6.82 -0.65
CA LEU A 284 8.28 -7.71 -1.21
C LEU A 284 7.62 -8.83 -2.03
N GLY A 285 8.11 -9.03 -3.23
CA GLY A 285 7.60 -9.97 -4.21
C GLY A 285 6.59 -9.31 -5.16
N PRO A 286 5.33 -9.06 -4.78
CA PRO A 286 4.32 -8.52 -5.69
C PRO A 286 4.71 -7.18 -6.31
N TRP A 287 5.21 -6.24 -5.50
CA TRP A 287 5.66 -4.94 -5.95
C TRP A 287 6.86 -5.04 -6.90
N ASN A 288 7.84 -5.90 -6.55
CA ASN A 288 9.04 -6.10 -7.36
C ASN A 288 8.71 -6.70 -8.73
N ILE A 289 7.85 -7.74 -8.75
CA ILE A 289 7.38 -8.37 -9.98
C ILE A 289 6.64 -7.36 -10.86
N ALA A 290 5.77 -6.55 -10.28
CA ALA A 290 5.00 -5.56 -11.02
C ALA A 290 5.90 -4.46 -11.63
N ILE A 291 6.92 -3.98 -10.92
CA ILE A 291 7.92 -3.05 -11.45
C ILE A 291 8.72 -3.71 -12.59
N MET A 292 9.20 -4.94 -12.39
CA MET A 292 9.93 -5.68 -13.42
C MET A 292 9.11 -5.81 -14.71
N PHE A 293 7.86 -6.25 -14.61
CA PHE A 293 6.97 -6.36 -15.78
C PHE A 293 6.63 -5.01 -16.40
N GLY A 294 6.39 -3.98 -15.59
CA GLY A 294 6.13 -2.63 -16.08
C GLY A 294 7.28 -2.06 -16.90
N LEU A 295 8.52 -2.32 -16.47
CA LEU A 295 9.73 -1.93 -17.20
C LEU A 295 9.98 -2.81 -18.43
N ALA A 296 9.63 -4.11 -18.37
CA ALA A 296 9.78 -5.05 -19.50
C ALA A 296 8.93 -4.65 -20.72
N ILE A 297 7.79 -3.97 -20.52
CA ILE A 297 6.99 -3.38 -21.60
C ILE A 297 7.82 -2.43 -22.48
N TYR A 298 8.82 -1.79 -21.88
CA TYR A 298 9.69 -0.80 -22.53
C TYR A 298 11.09 -1.34 -22.86
N GLY A 299 11.24 -2.66 -22.92
CA GLY A 299 12.48 -3.33 -23.36
C GLY A 299 13.55 -3.51 -22.28
N VAL A 300 13.27 -3.15 -21.02
CA VAL A 300 14.19 -3.41 -19.91
C VAL A 300 14.18 -4.92 -19.60
N SER A 301 15.36 -5.54 -19.47
CA SER A 301 15.47 -6.96 -19.20
C SER A 301 14.97 -7.34 -17.81
N GLU A 302 14.60 -8.62 -17.63
CA GLU A 302 14.13 -9.14 -16.33
C GLU A 302 15.19 -8.92 -15.23
N ALA A 303 16.48 -9.12 -15.53
CA ALA A 303 17.58 -8.89 -14.59
C ALA A 303 17.69 -7.41 -14.17
N GLN A 304 17.61 -6.49 -15.13
CA GLN A 304 17.64 -5.05 -14.90
C GLN A 304 16.43 -4.58 -14.08
N GLY A 305 15.21 -5.00 -14.47
CA GLY A 305 13.99 -4.67 -13.75
C GLY A 305 13.98 -5.20 -12.31
N THR A 306 14.54 -6.40 -12.11
CA THR A 306 14.71 -6.98 -10.78
C THR A 306 15.73 -6.20 -9.96
N ALA A 307 16.90 -5.88 -10.52
CA ALA A 307 17.93 -5.08 -9.85
C ALA A 307 17.38 -3.71 -9.41
N PHE A 308 16.67 -3.03 -10.31
CA PHE A 308 16.00 -1.75 -10.03
C PHE A 308 15.02 -1.88 -8.87
N SER A 309 14.08 -2.83 -8.96
CA SER A 309 13.02 -2.99 -7.96
C SER A 309 13.56 -3.42 -6.59
N MET A 310 14.57 -4.30 -6.56
CA MET A 310 15.18 -4.75 -5.32
C MET A 310 15.97 -3.65 -4.62
N LEU A 311 16.74 -2.85 -5.35
CA LEU A 311 17.49 -1.74 -4.76
C LEU A 311 16.54 -0.67 -4.19
N GLN A 312 15.51 -0.31 -4.96
CA GLN A 312 14.50 0.67 -4.52
C GLN A 312 13.74 0.17 -3.29
N TRP A 313 13.32 -1.10 -3.28
CA TRP A 313 12.66 -1.72 -2.13
C TRP A 313 13.57 -1.79 -0.91
N SER A 314 14.85 -2.14 -1.09
CA SER A 314 15.82 -2.19 0.00
C SER A 314 16.07 -0.82 0.62
N GLY A 315 16.25 0.21 -0.20
CA GLY A 315 16.37 1.59 0.26
C GLY A 315 15.14 2.03 1.06
N GLN A 316 13.95 1.78 0.54
CA GLN A 316 12.68 2.07 1.22
C GLN A 316 12.58 1.33 2.56
N THR A 317 12.98 0.06 2.61
CA THR A 317 12.96 -0.76 3.83
C THR A 317 13.89 -0.20 4.90
N VAL A 318 15.13 0.16 4.54
CA VAL A 318 16.09 0.80 5.46
C VAL A 318 15.52 2.10 6.02
N MET A 319 14.96 2.96 5.17
CA MET A 319 14.34 4.20 5.60
C MET A 319 13.18 3.94 6.59
N LEU A 320 12.30 2.98 6.30
CA LEU A 320 11.18 2.64 7.18
C LEU A 320 11.64 2.05 8.53
N ILE A 321 12.74 1.29 8.57
CA ILE A 321 13.35 0.82 9.83
C ILE A 321 13.82 2.02 10.66
N ILE A 322 14.52 2.97 10.04
CA ILE A 322 14.98 4.20 10.72
C ILE A 322 13.80 4.97 11.30
N LEU A 323 12.74 5.17 10.52
CA LEU A 323 11.51 5.85 10.97
C LEU A 323 10.77 5.07 12.07
N GLY A 324 10.82 3.74 12.03
CA GLY A 324 10.29 2.87 13.08
C GLY A 324 11.05 3.03 14.40
N LEU A 325 12.37 3.04 14.35
CA LEU A 325 13.22 3.30 15.53
C LEU A 325 12.99 4.71 16.09
N PHE A 326 12.90 5.72 15.23
CA PHE A 326 12.52 7.07 15.62
C PHE A 326 11.16 7.09 16.35
N THR A 327 10.17 6.36 15.82
CA THR A 327 8.84 6.26 16.44
C THR A 327 8.92 5.67 17.85
N ILE A 328 9.68 4.61 18.05
CA ILE A 328 9.85 3.99 19.38
C ILE A 328 10.48 5.00 20.34
N ALA A 329 11.57 5.66 19.94
CA ALA A 329 12.26 6.65 20.77
C ALA A 329 11.33 7.82 21.15
N TRP A 330 10.54 8.30 20.19
CA TRP A 330 9.59 9.38 20.43
C TRP A 330 8.47 8.98 21.41
N ILE A 331 7.86 7.80 21.23
CA ILE A 331 6.79 7.29 22.12
C ILE A 331 7.32 7.11 23.55
N LEU A 332 8.53 6.58 23.73
CA LEU A 332 9.14 6.43 25.05
C LEU A 332 9.37 7.77 25.73
N ARG A 333 9.83 8.78 25.00
CA ARG A 333 10.02 10.14 25.52
C ARG A 333 8.69 10.82 25.89
N ASP A 334 7.71 10.75 25.01
CA ASP A 334 6.38 11.36 25.20
C ASP A 334 5.65 10.73 26.40
N SER A 335 5.75 9.43 26.60
CA SER A 335 5.16 8.71 27.72
C SER A 335 5.80 9.10 29.07
N ARG A 336 7.11 9.36 29.10
CA ARG A 336 7.81 9.84 30.31
C ARG A 336 7.39 11.27 30.66
N HIS A 337 7.30 12.16 29.67
CA HIS A 337 6.89 13.54 29.85
C HIS A 337 5.45 13.64 30.42
N ASN A 338 4.54 12.85 29.87
CA ASN A 338 3.15 12.80 30.33
C ASN A 338 2.98 12.19 31.74
N ARG A 339 3.90 11.34 32.20
CA ARG A 339 3.92 10.85 33.59
C ARG A 339 4.45 11.91 34.56
N ALA A 340 5.50 12.65 34.19
CA ALA A 340 6.09 13.70 35.02
C ALA A 340 5.16 14.90 35.24
N ILE A 341 4.22 15.18 34.32
CA ILE A 341 3.21 16.24 34.46
C ILE A 341 2.04 15.79 35.38
N ARG A 342 1.84 14.50 35.58
CA ARG A 342 0.74 13.94 36.39
C ARG A 342 1.16 13.55 37.81
N SER A 343 2.46 13.55 38.10
CA SER A 343 3.06 13.40 39.43
C SER A 343 3.27 14.78 40.07
#